data_3055f128047c0494a1a58680e37c0f27
#
_entry.id   3055f128047c0494a1a58680e37c0f27
#
_cell.length_a   1.000
_cell.length_b   1.000
_cell.length_c   1.000
_cell.angle_alpha   90.00
_cell.angle_beta   90.00
_cell.angle_gamma   90.00
#
_symmetry.space_group_name_H-M   'P 1'
#
loop_
_entity.id
_entity.type
_entity.pdbx_description
1 polymer ?
#
loop_
_entity_poly.entity_id
_entity_poly.type
_entity_poly.pdbx_seq_one_letter_code
_entity_poly.pdbx_strand_id
1 'polypeptide(L)'
;MNIKPIIPFEPVASDRIPDGSEWIFQIKWDGVRVLSYFDGQEVRLFNRKLNERTRIFPELTNIKSFTNAESIILDGEVIALDSEGNPSFHEVMKRDGIRRVDRVDKVKQEVPISYMIFDIIYLDGNWIHDYPLEKRLKILHEVVQPNIFIQIVPIEKDGEVLFEVVKQHGLEGIVCKNLQSKYEIDGKNSNWMKVKNYRDVIAVIGGVTYRNGIVNSMLLGLYDKNEQLHFIGHAGTGKLTREEWVTFTRAIEPLRIDGRPFVNKPDRIKDVQWLNPILTVKVQFIEWPKGHSLRQPSIQAFVQLDPKSCLIQE
;
A
#
# COMPACT_ATOMS: atom_id res chain seq x y z
N MET A 1 7.08 -5.91 32.11
CA MET A 1 6.17 -4.72 32.05
C MET A 1 5.24 -4.92 30.87
N ASN A 2 3.93 -4.97 31.06
CA ASN A 2 3.02 -5.26 29.91
C ASN A 2 2.72 -3.95 29.19
N ILE A 3 3.52 -3.62 28.14
CA ILE A 3 3.30 -2.43 27.32
C ILE A 3 2.12 -2.71 26.39
N LYS A 4 1.04 -1.92 26.52
CA LYS A 4 -0.15 -2.07 25.67
C LYS A 4 0.17 -1.65 24.23
N PRO A 5 -0.32 -2.39 23.22
CA PRO A 5 -0.20 -1.99 21.82
C PRO A 5 -0.86 -0.63 21.57
N ILE A 6 -0.22 0.17 20.72
CA ILE A 6 -0.69 1.51 20.33
C ILE A 6 -1.11 1.54 18.87
N ILE A 7 -2.01 2.45 18.52
CA ILE A 7 -2.30 2.80 17.13
C ILE A 7 -1.16 3.71 16.63
N PRO A 8 -0.48 3.34 15.54
CA PRO A 8 0.67 4.10 15.07
C PRO A 8 0.30 5.43 14.41
N PHE A 9 1.23 6.37 14.42
CA PHE A 9 1.14 7.62 13.68
C PHE A 9 1.03 7.38 12.17
N GLU A 10 0.08 8.02 11.49
CA GLU A 10 -0.18 7.82 10.06
C GLU A 10 0.14 9.05 9.20
N PRO A 11 0.77 8.87 8.02
CA PRO A 11 0.97 9.97 7.07
C PRO A 11 -0.34 10.37 6.40
N VAL A 12 -0.52 11.68 6.15
CA VAL A 12 -1.58 12.20 5.26
C VAL A 12 -1.17 12.04 3.80
N ALA A 13 -2.13 11.99 2.89
CA ALA A 13 -1.85 12.02 1.46
C ALA A 13 -1.46 13.43 1.02
N SER A 14 -0.49 13.54 0.13
CA SER A 14 -0.08 14.79 -0.52
C SER A 14 0.20 14.54 -2.00
N ASP A 15 -0.15 15.52 -2.83
CA ASP A 15 0.21 15.53 -4.26
C ASP A 15 1.51 16.32 -4.50
N ARG A 16 2.14 16.85 -3.44
CA ARG A 16 3.37 17.65 -3.51
C ARG A 16 4.40 17.14 -2.53
N ILE A 17 5.65 17.17 -2.95
CA ILE A 17 6.81 16.94 -2.09
C ILE A 17 7.12 18.25 -1.38
N PRO A 18 7.24 18.28 -0.04
CA PRO A 18 7.58 19.49 0.68
C PRO A 18 9.05 19.87 0.48
N ASP A 19 9.33 21.16 0.47
CA ASP A 19 10.68 21.72 0.45
C ASP A 19 11.13 22.10 1.85
N GLY A 20 12.45 22.21 2.03
CA GLY A 20 13.06 22.69 3.27
C GLY A 20 13.97 21.66 3.95
N SER A 21 14.98 22.15 4.65
CA SER A 21 15.99 21.34 5.35
C SER A 21 15.42 20.56 6.55
N GLU A 22 14.24 20.90 7.00
CA GLU A 22 13.51 20.22 8.08
C GLU A 22 12.83 18.92 7.62
N TRP A 23 12.83 18.62 6.32
CA TRP A 23 12.24 17.43 5.76
C TRP A 23 13.28 16.37 5.43
N ILE A 24 12.87 15.12 5.65
CA ILE A 24 13.55 13.93 5.14
C ILE A 24 12.57 13.08 4.33
N PHE A 25 13.13 12.29 3.44
CA PHE A 25 12.37 11.47 2.52
C PHE A 25 12.82 10.02 2.63
N GLN A 26 11.85 9.12 2.68
CA GLN A 26 12.07 7.68 2.76
C GLN A 26 11.22 6.98 1.71
N ILE A 27 11.70 5.86 1.17
CA ILE A 27 10.89 5.01 0.29
C ILE A 27 9.64 4.57 1.07
N LYS A 28 8.49 4.73 0.45
CA LYS A 28 7.26 4.13 0.93
C LYS A 28 7.22 2.67 0.49
N TRP A 29 7.71 1.82 1.38
CA TRP A 29 7.65 0.38 1.17
C TRP A 29 6.21 -0.12 1.14
N ASP A 30 5.94 -1.05 0.25
CA ASP A 30 4.62 -1.64 0.06
C ASP A 30 4.57 -3.02 0.73
N GLY A 31 4.08 -3.05 1.95
CA GLY A 31 4.10 -4.22 2.79
C GLY A 31 3.00 -4.25 3.83
N VAL A 32 3.33 -4.78 4.99
CA VAL A 32 2.48 -4.81 6.17
C VAL A 32 3.19 -4.09 7.31
N ARG A 33 2.61 -3.00 7.77
CA ARG A 33 3.16 -2.26 8.92
C ARG A 33 3.05 -3.09 10.19
N VAL A 34 4.16 -3.23 10.86
CA VAL A 34 4.29 -3.98 12.11
C VAL A 34 5.04 -3.15 13.13
N LEU A 35 4.47 -3.03 14.33
CA LEU A 35 5.16 -2.55 15.51
C LEU A 35 5.70 -3.75 16.28
N SER A 36 7.00 -3.76 16.54
CA SER A 36 7.68 -4.79 17.34
C SER A 36 7.87 -4.30 18.75
N TYR A 37 7.31 -5.01 19.72
CA TYR A 37 7.37 -4.75 21.16
C TYR A 37 8.26 -5.79 21.81
N PHE A 38 9.28 -5.34 22.53
CA PHE A 38 10.07 -6.17 23.41
C PHE A 38 10.06 -5.55 24.81
N ASP A 39 9.60 -6.28 25.80
CA ASP A 39 9.45 -5.81 27.17
C ASP A 39 10.57 -6.27 28.12
N GLY A 40 11.62 -6.86 27.56
CA GLY A 40 12.74 -7.47 28.28
C GLY A 40 12.63 -8.99 28.44
N GLN A 41 11.47 -9.57 28.18
CA GLN A 41 11.20 -11.01 28.31
C GLN A 41 10.71 -11.61 27.00
N GLU A 42 9.66 -11.04 26.42
CA GLU A 42 9.03 -11.55 25.20
C GLU A 42 8.92 -10.49 24.10
N VAL A 43 8.88 -10.95 22.86
CA VAL A 43 8.60 -10.12 21.69
C VAL A 43 7.16 -10.33 21.25
N ARG A 44 6.44 -9.25 21.06
CA ARG A 44 5.09 -9.25 20.49
C ARG A 44 5.03 -8.31 19.30
N LEU A 45 4.42 -8.77 18.22
CA LEU A 45 4.28 -8.03 16.96
C LEU A 45 2.83 -7.67 16.73
N PHE A 46 2.55 -6.42 16.42
CA PHE A 46 1.19 -5.95 16.13
C PHE A 46 1.14 -5.19 14.83
N ASN A 47 0.14 -5.46 14.00
CA ASN A 47 -0.13 -4.65 12.83
C ASN A 47 -0.86 -3.35 13.21
N ARG A 48 -1.06 -2.45 12.23
CA ARG A 48 -1.74 -1.16 12.40
C ARG A 48 -3.13 -1.25 13.06
N LYS A 49 -3.83 -2.39 12.88
CA LYS A 49 -5.16 -2.64 13.45
C LYS A 49 -5.10 -3.33 14.81
N LEU A 50 -3.93 -3.37 15.44
CA LEU A 50 -3.67 -4.03 16.72
C LEU A 50 -3.91 -5.55 16.71
N ASN A 51 -3.95 -6.18 15.54
CA ASN A 51 -3.96 -7.62 15.45
C ASN A 51 -2.55 -8.16 15.68
N GLU A 52 -2.42 -9.11 16.57
CA GLU A 52 -1.13 -9.74 16.85
C GLU A 52 -0.64 -10.58 15.68
N ARG A 53 0.65 -10.45 15.37
CA ARG A 53 1.35 -11.11 14.25
C ARG A 53 2.59 -11.89 14.67
N THR A 54 2.83 -12.03 15.96
CA THR A 54 4.01 -12.69 16.52
C THR A 54 4.25 -14.07 15.91
N ARG A 55 3.20 -14.88 15.80
CA ARG A 55 3.29 -16.23 15.23
C ARG A 55 3.41 -16.25 13.69
N ILE A 56 3.12 -15.14 13.03
CA ILE A 56 3.16 -15.02 11.56
C ILE A 56 4.56 -14.65 11.07
N PHE A 57 5.28 -13.87 11.86
CA PHE A 57 6.63 -13.40 11.55
C PHE A 57 7.63 -13.83 12.64
N PRO A 58 7.85 -15.16 12.85
CA PRO A 58 8.72 -15.65 13.93
C PRO A 58 10.18 -15.22 13.75
N GLU A 59 10.65 -14.90 12.54
CA GLU A 59 11.99 -14.39 12.27
C GLU A 59 12.27 -13.03 12.94
N LEU A 60 11.23 -12.27 13.27
CA LEU A 60 11.34 -10.97 13.94
C LEU A 60 11.34 -11.09 15.47
N THR A 61 11.16 -12.30 16.03
CA THR A 61 11.10 -12.50 17.49
C THR A 61 12.47 -12.66 18.12
N ASN A 62 13.54 -12.92 17.33
CA ASN A 62 14.90 -12.96 17.84
C ASN A 62 15.50 -11.55 17.97
N ILE A 63 14.89 -10.73 18.82
CA ILE A 63 15.23 -9.30 18.96
C ILE A 63 16.70 -9.07 19.35
N LYS A 64 17.26 -9.95 20.17
CA LYS A 64 18.68 -9.86 20.61
C LYS A 64 19.70 -10.05 19.49
N SER A 65 19.27 -10.52 18.32
CA SER A 65 20.14 -10.62 17.15
C SER A 65 20.39 -9.29 16.46
N PHE A 66 19.64 -8.23 16.80
CA PHE A 66 19.76 -6.94 16.13
C PHE A 66 19.61 -5.72 17.07
N THR A 67 19.44 -5.92 18.39
CA THR A 67 19.52 -4.84 19.36
C THR A 67 19.97 -5.34 20.74
N ASN A 68 20.68 -4.49 21.46
CA ASN A 68 21.08 -4.72 22.85
C ASN A 68 20.14 -4.04 23.84
N ALA A 69 19.08 -3.40 23.40
CA ALA A 69 18.10 -2.76 24.27
C ALA A 69 17.52 -3.74 25.30
N GLU A 70 17.27 -3.29 26.53
CA GLU A 70 16.58 -4.05 27.55
C GLU A 70 15.08 -4.15 27.27
N SER A 71 14.51 -3.07 26.69
CA SER A 71 13.13 -3.04 26.21
C SER A 71 12.99 -2.01 25.08
N ILE A 72 12.18 -2.29 24.04
CA ILE A 72 12.11 -1.43 22.85
C ILE A 72 10.77 -1.57 22.13
N ILE A 73 10.29 -0.48 21.52
CA ILE A 73 9.21 -0.52 20.51
C ILE A 73 9.74 0.09 19.23
N LEU A 74 9.75 -0.71 18.18
CA LEU A 74 10.15 -0.34 16.82
C LEU A 74 8.93 -0.29 15.92
N ASP A 75 8.94 0.66 14.98
CA ASP A 75 7.91 0.79 13.95
C ASP A 75 8.55 0.60 12.58
N GLY A 76 7.97 -0.29 11.79
CA GLY A 76 8.52 -0.64 10.49
C GLY A 76 7.49 -1.28 9.56
N GLU A 77 7.93 -1.53 8.33
CA GLU A 77 7.17 -2.23 7.31
C GLU A 77 7.79 -3.60 7.04
N VAL A 78 7.00 -4.67 7.12
CA VAL A 78 7.41 -6.01 6.69
C VAL A 78 7.13 -6.11 5.20
N ILE A 79 8.17 -6.38 4.42
CA ILE A 79 8.09 -6.56 2.97
C ILE A 79 8.52 -7.97 2.56
N ALA A 80 8.08 -8.38 1.39
CA ALA A 80 8.60 -9.54 0.68
C ALA A 80 8.89 -9.16 -0.78
N LEU A 81 9.82 -9.86 -1.41
CA LEU A 81 10.18 -9.62 -2.80
C LEU A 81 9.52 -10.68 -3.70
N ASP A 82 9.23 -10.29 -4.93
CA ASP A 82 8.82 -11.23 -5.98
C ASP A 82 10.03 -11.99 -6.58
N SER A 83 9.78 -12.80 -7.59
CA SER A 83 10.82 -13.57 -8.28
C SER A 83 11.84 -12.71 -9.05
N GLU A 84 11.53 -11.45 -9.29
CA GLU A 84 12.40 -10.49 -9.98
C GLU A 84 13.18 -9.62 -8.99
N GLY A 85 12.93 -9.79 -7.67
CA GLY A 85 13.57 -9.02 -6.60
C GLY A 85 12.91 -7.69 -6.29
N ASN A 86 11.71 -7.43 -6.81
CA ASN A 86 10.95 -6.21 -6.51
C ASN A 86 10.06 -6.39 -5.28
N PRO A 87 9.87 -5.34 -4.47
CA PRO A 87 8.90 -5.38 -3.37
C PRO A 87 7.50 -5.72 -3.88
N SER A 88 6.86 -6.71 -3.27
CA SER A 88 5.55 -7.20 -3.69
C SER A 88 4.59 -7.36 -2.53
N PHE A 89 3.53 -6.54 -2.55
CA PHE A 89 2.43 -6.67 -1.59
C PHE A 89 1.75 -8.03 -1.68
N HIS A 90 1.64 -8.59 -2.89
CA HIS A 90 1.05 -9.91 -3.07
C HIS A 90 1.84 -10.99 -2.32
N GLU A 91 3.18 -10.94 -2.40
CA GLU A 91 4.04 -11.90 -1.72
C GLU A 91 3.94 -11.75 -0.19
N VAL A 92 4.04 -10.54 0.35
CA VAL A 92 3.93 -10.35 1.81
C VAL A 92 2.56 -10.76 2.32
N MET A 93 1.48 -10.61 1.54
CA MET A 93 0.14 -11.05 1.91
C MET A 93 -0.01 -12.57 1.96
N LYS A 94 0.81 -13.35 1.25
CA LYS A 94 0.88 -14.80 1.44
C LYS A 94 1.32 -15.15 2.86
N ARG A 95 2.17 -14.31 3.48
CA ARG A 95 2.59 -14.42 4.88
C ARG A 95 1.53 -13.87 5.82
N ASP A 96 1.16 -12.59 5.71
CA ASP A 96 0.22 -11.93 6.64
C ASP A 96 -1.17 -12.56 6.64
N GLY A 97 -1.61 -13.12 5.51
CA GLY A 97 -2.89 -13.78 5.33
C GLY A 97 -3.00 -15.20 5.92
N ILE A 98 -1.92 -15.75 6.50
CA ILE A 98 -1.94 -17.09 7.08
C ILE A 98 -2.89 -17.12 8.27
N ARG A 99 -3.89 -18.02 8.22
CA ARG A 99 -4.84 -18.25 9.33
C ARG A 99 -4.45 -19.48 10.18
N ARG A 100 -3.73 -20.41 9.59
CA ARG A 100 -3.31 -21.68 10.22
C ARG A 100 -1.82 -21.60 10.56
N VAL A 101 -1.49 -21.55 11.84
CA VAL A 101 -0.11 -21.39 12.35
C VAL A 101 0.81 -22.54 11.91
N ASP A 102 0.28 -23.75 11.73
CA ASP A 102 1.02 -24.91 11.24
C ASP A 102 1.58 -24.76 9.80
N ARG A 103 1.12 -23.75 9.05
CA ARG A 103 1.63 -23.43 7.71
C ARG A 103 2.76 -22.40 7.71
N VAL A 104 3.01 -21.74 8.83
CA VAL A 104 3.97 -20.63 8.90
C VAL A 104 5.36 -21.08 8.48
N ASP A 105 5.86 -22.20 9.03
CA ASP A 105 7.22 -22.68 8.74
C ASP A 105 7.43 -23.01 7.26
N LYS A 106 6.41 -23.57 6.60
CA LYS A 106 6.46 -23.84 5.17
C LYS A 106 6.49 -22.54 4.36
N VAL A 107 5.52 -21.64 4.60
CA VAL A 107 5.41 -20.41 3.81
C VAL A 107 6.58 -19.45 4.11
N LYS A 108 7.15 -19.48 5.31
CA LYS A 108 8.39 -18.75 5.66
C LYS A 108 9.57 -19.10 4.74
N GLN A 109 9.71 -20.36 4.36
CA GLN A 109 10.76 -20.80 3.42
C GLN A 109 10.47 -20.35 1.99
N GLU A 110 9.19 -20.35 1.59
CA GLU A 110 8.77 -19.97 0.24
C GLU A 110 8.78 -18.45 0.03
N VAL A 111 8.49 -17.68 1.08
CA VAL A 111 8.36 -16.21 1.04
C VAL A 111 9.18 -15.60 2.17
N PRO A 112 10.50 -15.41 1.96
CA PRO A 112 11.34 -14.67 2.90
C PRO A 112 10.87 -13.21 3.03
N ILE A 113 11.06 -12.64 4.21
CA ILE A 113 10.66 -11.26 4.50
C ILE A 113 11.86 -10.42 4.93
N SER A 114 11.72 -9.09 4.79
CA SER A 114 12.58 -8.10 5.43
C SER A 114 11.73 -7.12 6.24
N TYR A 115 12.24 -6.71 7.40
CA TYR A 115 11.61 -5.71 8.25
C TYR A 115 12.33 -4.38 8.10
N MET A 116 11.68 -3.42 7.48
CA MET A 116 12.17 -2.09 7.13
C MET A 116 11.79 -1.13 8.25
N ILE A 117 12.67 -0.95 9.24
CA ILE A 117 12.43 -0.12 10.42
C ILE A 117 12.64 1.34 10.06
N PHE A 118 11.69 2.20 10.43
CA PHE A 118 11.73 3.63 10.12
C PHE A 118 11.47 4.55 11.32
N ASP A 119 11.19 4.00 12.51
CA ASP A 119 11.06 4.77 13.75
C ASP A 119 11.25 3.90 15.00
N ILE A 120 11.53 4.57 16.12
CA ILE A 120 11.61 4.02 17.48
C ILE A 120 10.81 4.92 18.42
N ILE A 121 9.97 4.33 19.27
CA ILE A 121 9.03 5.09 20.09
C ILE A 121 9.17 4.82 21.60
N TYR A 122 9.88 3.76 21.95
CA TYR A 122 10.14 3.39 23.35
C TYR A 122 11.50 2.72 23.46
N LEU A 123 12.26 3.04 24.50
CA LEU A 123 13.58 2.46 24.77
C LEU A 123 13.82 2.40 26.28
N ASP A 124 14.22 1.22 26.77
CA ASP A 124 14.71 0.95 28.11
C ASP A 124 13.89 1.64 29.23
N GLY A 125 12.58 1.35 29.23
CA GLY A 125 11.65 1.87 30.23
C GLY A 125 11.05 3.25 29.91
N ASN A 126 11.53 3.94 28.86
CA ASN A 126 11.15 5.32 28.57
C ASN A 126 10.39 5.45 27.26
N TRP A 127 9.26 6.13 27.28
CA TRP A 127 8.60 6.61 26.07
C TRP A 127 9.40 7.78 25.48
N ILE A 128 9.81 7.64 24.20
CA ILE A 128 10.58 8.66 23.46
C ILE A 128 9.80 9.22 22.26
N HIS A 129 8.54 8.88 22.14
CA HIS A 129 7.64 9.35 21.09
C HIS A 129 7.50 10.90 21.07
N ASP A 130 7.70 11.57 22.21
CA ASP A 130 7.72 13.02 22.33
C ASP A 130 9.01 13.69 21.84
N TYR A 131 10.06 12.92 21.56
CA TYR A 131 11.28 13.48 21.00
C TYR A 131 11.08 13.86 19.53
N PRO A 132 11.80 14.88 19.03
CA PRO A 132 11.87 15.16 17.60
C PRO A 132 12.30 13.90 16.81
N LEU A 133 11.79 13.72 15.60
CA LEU A 133 12.13 12.58 14.73
C LEU A 133 13.64 12.45 14.54
N GLU A 134 14.35 13.57 14.35
CA GLU A 134 15.81 13.58 14.20
C GLU A 134 16.51 12.86 15.38
N LYS A 135 16.07 13.12 16.60
CA LYS A 135 16.63 12.48 17.81
C LYS A 135 16.25 10.99 17.86
N ARG A 136 15.01 10.63 17.50
CA ARG A 136 14.56 9.24 17.47
C ARG A 136 15.33 8.42 16.43
N LEU A 137 15.58 8.98 15.24
CA LEU A 137 16.37 8.32 14.19
C LEU A 137 17.84 8.13 14.60
N LYS A 138 18.44 9.12 15.28
CA LYS A 138 19.79 8.95 15.84
C LYS A 138 19.83 7.79 16.83
N ILE A 139 18.89 7.73 17.78
CA ILE A 139 18.78 6.64 18.74
C ILE A 139 18.56 5.30 18.00
N LEU A 140 17.68 5.25 17.01
CA LEU A 140 17.42 4.05 16.20
C LEU A 140 18.71 3.48 15.60
N HIS A 141 19.54 4.33 14.99
CA HIS A 141 20.83 3.93 14.40
C HIS A 141 21.85 3.48 15.45
N GLU A 142 21.78 4.00 16.68
CA GLU A 142 22.68 3.60 17.78
C GLU A 142 22.30 2.23 18.38
N VAL A 143 20.99 1.91 18.45
CA VAL A 143 20.51 0.72 19.17
C VAL A 143 20.16 -0.46 18.27
N VAL A 144 19.92 -0.25 16.98
CA VAL A 144 19.58 -1.31 16.02
C VAL A 144 20.76 -1.60 15.11
N GLN A 145 21.15 -2.88 15.04
CA GLN A 145 22.18 -3.40 14.16
C GLN A 145 21.50 -4.14 12.99
N PRO A 146 21.51 -3.59 11.77
CA PRO A 146 20.90 -4.23 10.60
C PRO A 146 21.51 -5.61 10.30
N ASN A 147 20.69 -6.50 9.76
CA ASN A 147 21.08 -7.82 9.26
C ASN A 147 20.28 -8.17 8.00
N ILE A 148 20.34 -9.41 7.51
CA ILE A 148 19.65 -9.80 6.27
C ILE A 148 18.11 -9.68 6.35
N PHE A 149 17.52 -9.75 7.54
CA PHE A 149 16.07 -9.64 7.75
C PHE A 149 15.64 -8.27 8.29
N ILE A 150 16.56 -7.54 8.88
CA ILE A 150 16.31 -6.30 9.61
C ILE A 150 17.10 -5.18 8.95
N GLN A 151 16.40 -4.19 8.43
CA GLN A 151 17.00 -3.03 7.80
C GLN A 151 16.44 -1.74 8.40
N ILE A 152 17.27 -0.69 8.49
CA ILE A 152 16.79 0.65 8.78
C ILE A 152 16.53 1.34 7.44
N VAL A 153 15.34 1.93 7.28
CA VAL A 153 14.99 2.63 6.04
C VAL A 153 15.95 3.79 5.80
N PRO A 154 16.66 3.83 4.66
CA PRO A 154 17.54 4.95 4.32
C PRO A 154 16.79 6.27 4.29
N ILE A 155 17.53 7.34 4.58
CA ILE A 155 17.03 8.71 4.60
C ILE A 155 17.66 9.46 3.44
N GLU A 156 16.82 10.12 2.65
CA GLU A 156 17.24 11.04 1.60
C GLU A 156 16.87 12.47 1.97
N LYS A 157 17.68 13.44 1.53
CA LYS A 157 17.47 14.87 1.75
C LYS A 157 16.82 15.56 0.56
N ASP A 158 16.86 14.93 -0.60
CA ASP A 158 16.22 15.42 -1.82
C ASP A 158 15.05 14.51 -2.19
N GLY A 159 13.84 15.03 -1.95
CA GLY A 159 12.60 14.29 -2.19
C GLY A 159 12.28 14.10 -3.66
N GLU A 160 12.64 15.05 -4.52
CA GLU A 160 12.41 14.96 -5.96
C GLU A 160 13.33 13.90 -6.58
N VAL A 161 14.60 13.90 -6.22
CA VAL A 161 15.57 12.88 -6.65
C VAL A 161 15.11 11.49 -6.20
N LEU A 162 14.69 11.33 -4.94
CA LEU A 162 14.20 10.06 -4.45
C LEU A 162 12.93 9.63 -5.20
N PHE A 163 12.04 10.58 -5.50
CA PHE A 163 10.79 10.27 -6.19
C PHE A 163 11.01 9.84 -7.65
N GLU A 164 12.01 10.41 -8.33
CA GLU A 164 12.42 9.93 -9.66
C GLU A 164 12.97 8.49 -9.61
N VAL A 165 13.77 8.15 -8.61
CA VAL A 165 14.22 6.76 -8.38
C VAL A 165 13.03 5.82 -8.15
N VAL A 166 12.08 6.25 -7.31
CA VAL A 166 10.83 5.52 -7.04
C VAL A 166 10.03 5.26 -8.33
N LYS A 167 9.92 6.26 -9.23
CA LYS A 167 9.26 6.09 -10.53
C LYS A 167 9.98 5.09 -11.42
N GLN A 168 11.32 5.21 -11.54
CA GLN A 168 12.13 4.32 -12.38
C GLN A 168 12.02 2.85 -11.96
N HIS A 169 11.97 2.59 -10.64
CA HIS A 169 11.83 1.24 -10.09
C HIS A 169 10.38 0.80 -9.86
N GLY A 170 9.40 1.63 -10.23
CA GLY A 170 7.98 1.28 -10.08
C GLY A 170 7.51 1.09 -8.64
N LEU A 171 8.19 1.70 -7.66
CA LEU A 171 7.85 1.61 -6.24
C LEU A 171 6.60 2.43 -5.90
N GLU A 172 5.99 2.19 -4.72
CA GLU A 172 4.68 2.77 -4.33
C GLU A 172 4.72 4.29 -4.19
N GLY A 173 5.85 4.86 -3.77
CA GLY A 173 5.97 6.30 -3.49
C GLY A 173 7.05 6.60 -2.46
N ILE A 174 6.93 7.77 -1.86
CA ILE A 174 7.79 8.21 -0.75
C ILE A 174 6.97 8.64 0.46
N VAL A 175 7.58 8.62 1.64
CA VAL A 175 7.07 9.25 2.86
C VAL A 175 7.99 10.42 3.22
N CYS A 176 7.43 11.63 3.24
CA CYS A 176 8.09 12.85 3.66
C CYS A 176 7.83 13.03 5.16
N LYS A 177 8.87 13.22 5.96
CA LYS A 177 8.76 13.33 7.41
C LYS A 177 9.48 14.59 7.89
N ASN A 178 8.81 15.40 8.71
CA ASN A 178 9.42 16.56 9.35
C ASN A 178 10.32 16.11 10.51
N LEU A 179 11.59 16.51 10.48
CA LEU A 179 12.62 16.15 11.49
C LEU A 179 12.28 16.61 12.90
N GLN A 180 11.52 17.70 13.03
CA GLN A 180 11.13 18.25 14.34
C GLN A 180 9.83 17.64 14.87
N SER A 181 9.20 16.73 14.11
CA SER A 181 7.93 16.13 14.50
C SER A 181 8.06 15.15 15.65
N LYS A 182 7.10 15.17 16.56
CA LYS A 182 6.84 14.11 17.50
C LYS A 182 6.18 12.92 16.80
N TYR A 183 6.20 11.76 17.43
CA TYR A 183 5.39 10.61 17.02
C TYR A 183 4.05 10.67 17.77
N GLU A 184 3.00 11.05 17.09
CA GLU A 184 1.66 11.16 17.68
C GLU A 184 0.95 9.80 17.68
N ILE A 185 0.84 9.19 18.86
CA ILE A 185 0.07 7.95 19.02
C ILE A 185 -1.40 8.20 18.62
N ASP A 186 -1.95 7.33 17.78
CA ASP A 186 -3.29 7.47 17.17
C ASP A 186 -3.46 8.79 16.38
N GLY A 187 -2.34 9.35 15.92
CA GLY A 187 -2.28 10.64 15.22
C GLY A 187 -2.22 10.50 13.71
N LYS A 188 -2.61 11.60 13.05
CA LYS A 188 -2.49 11.74 11.59
C LYS A 188 -2.48 13.22 11.24
N ASN A 189 -1.34 13.72 10.78
CA ASN A 189 -1.20 15.13 10.38
C ASN A 189 -0.13 15.31 9.29
N SER A 190 0.08 16.56 8.85
CA SER A 190 0.99 16.91 7.78
C SER A 190 2.49 16.85 8.14
N ASN A 191 2.86 16.55 9.39
CA ASN A 191 4.24 16.30 9.75
C ASN A 191 4.80 15.02 9.08
N TRP A 192 3.91 14.09 8.74
CA TRP A 192 4.20 12.95 7.87
C TRP A 192 3.28 12.99 6.66
N MET A 193 3.84 13.01 5.46
CA MET A 193 3.10 13.00 4.21
C MET A 193 3.54 11.84 3.34
N LYS A 194 2.58 11.22 2.64
CA LYS A 194 2.87 10.21 1.62
C LYS A 194 2.55 10.76 0.24
N VAL A 195 3.55 10.73 -0.63
CA VAL A 195 3.43 11.07 -2.04
C VAL A 195 3.53 9.77 -2.84
N LYS A 196 2.45 9.41 -3.53
CA LYS A 196 2.34 8.13 -4.23
C LYS A 196 2.71 8.26 -5.69
N ASN A 197 3.39 7.25 -6.20
CA ASN A 197 3.73 7.09 -7.61
C ASN A 197 2.53 6.50 -8.37
N TYR A 198 1.55 7.35 -8.69
CA TYR A 198 0.40 6.92 -9.48
C TYR A 198 0.75 6.80 -10.96
N ARG A 199 0.22 5.75 -11.57
CA ARG A 199 0.20 5.55 -13.02
C ARG A 199 -1.22 5.79 -13.53
N ASP A 200 -1.33 6.23 -14.77
CA ASP A 200 -2.62 6.48 -15.42
C ASP A 200 -2.87 5.46 -16.53
N VAL A 201 -4.13 5.10 -16.71
CA VAL A 201 -4.61 4.33 -17.85
C VAL A 201 -5.98 4.87 -18.28
N ILE A 202 -6.25 4.88 -19.59
CA ILE A 202 -7.62 5.05 -20.08
C ILE A 202 -8.17 3.66 -20.33
N ALA A 203 -9.25 3.33 -19.62
CA ALA A 203 -9.87 2.01 -19.64
C ALA A 203 -11.30 2.08 -20.14
N VAL A 204 -11.75 0.98 -20.73
CA VAL A 204 -13.12 0.79 -21.20
C VAL A 204 -13.99 0.29 -20.06
N ILE A 205 -15.22 0.80 -19.96
CA ILE A 205 -16.20 0.36 -18.97
C ILE A 205 -17.03 -0.77 -19.57
N GLY A 206 -16.87 -2.00 -19.06
CA GLY A 206 -17.62 -3.17 -19.52
C GLY A 206 -18.71 -3.65 -18.56
N GLY A 207 -18.83 -3.04 -17.37
CA GLY A 207 -19.86 -3.35 -16.41
C GLY A 207 -19.85 -2.43 -15.21
N VAL A 208 -20.91 -2.51 -14.41
CA VAL A 208 -21.07 -1.70 -13.19
C VAL A 208 -21.71 -2.50 -12.07
N THR A 209 -21.51 -2.06 -10.84
CA THR A 209 -22.28 -2.50 -9.68
C THR A 209 -23.05 -1.33 -9.09
N TYR A 210 -24.09 -1.65 -8.33
CA TYR A 210 -24.98 -0.64 -7.72
C TYR A 210 -24.96 -0.71 -6.20
N ARG A 211 -25.14 0.45 -5.59
CA ARG A 211 -25.45 0.57 -4.17
C ARG A 211 -26.59 1.59 -4.00
N ASN A 212 -27.69 1.16 -3.39
CA ASN A 212 -28.90 1.99 -3.23
C ASN A 212 -29.39 2.62 -4.56
N GLY A 213 -29.39 1.84 -5.63
CA GLY A 213 -29.87 2.27 -6.95
C GLY A 213 -28.94 3.19 -7.73
N ILE A 214 -27.78 3.54 -7.21
CA ILE A 214 -26.76 4.36 -7.87
C ILE A 214 -25.53 3.48 -8.16
N VAL A 215 -24.91 3.65 -9.32
CA VAL A 215 -23.63 2.99 -9.65
C VAL A 215 -22.58 3.39 -8.62
N ASN A 216 -21.89 2.40 -8.08
CA ASN A 216 -20.85 2.61 -7.09
C ASN A 216 -19.49 2.04 -7.46
N SER A 217 -19.40 1.27 -8.53
CA SER A 217 -18.14 0.75 -9.06
C SER A 217 -18.27 0.41 -10.53
N MET A 218 -17.20 0.60 -11.30
CA MET A 218 -17.05 0.25 -12.70
C MET A 218 -16.12 -0.95 -12.83
N LEU A 219 -16.46 -1.89 -13.72
CA LEU A 219 -15.59 -2.95 -14.17
C LEU A 219 -14.86 -2.47 -15.41
N LEU A 220 -13.54 -2.45 -15.33
CA LEU A 220 -12.65 -1.83 -16.31
C LEU A 220 -11.99 -2.89 -17.18
N GLY A 221 -11.74 -2.55 -18.43
CA GLY A 221 -11.05 -3.40 -19.36
C GLY A 221 -10.14 -2.66 -20.34
N LEU A 222 -9.22 -3.42 -20.92
CA LEU A 222 -8.38 -3.02 -22.07
C LEU A 222 -8.49 -4.09 -23.15
N TYR A 223 -8.36 -3.66 -24.39
CA TYR A 223 -8.32 -4.58 -25.53
C TYR A 223 -6.93 -5.17 -25.73
N ASP A 224 -6.88 -6.42 -26.16
CA ASP A 224 -5.67 -7.04 -26.65
C ASP A 224 -5.51 -6.82 -28.17
N LYS A 225 -4.43 -7.36 -28.76
CA LYS A 225 -4.15 -7.29 -30.21
C LYS A 225 -5.20 -7.99 -31.08
N ASN A 226 -5.99 -8.90 -30.49
CA ASN A 226 -7.05 -9.63 -31.18
C ASN A 226 -8.43 -8.96 -30.96
N GLU A 227 -8.44 -7.72 -30.53
CA GLU A 227 -9.65 -6.96 -30.19
C GLU A 227 -10.53 -7.62 -29.12
N GLN A 228 -9.95 -8.44 -28.24
CA GLN A 228 -10.65 -9.03 -27.12
C GLN A 228 -10.52 -8.13 -25.89
N LEU A 229 -11.65 -7.85 -25.24
CA LEU A 229 -11.66 -7.01 -24.05
C LEU A 229 -11.30 -7.85 -22.80
N HIS A 230 -10.23 -7.50 -22.14
CA HIS A 230 -9.76 -8.13 -20.90
C HIS A 230 -10.09 -7.27 -19.70
N PHE A 231 -10.72 -7.87 -18.70
CA PHE A 231 -10.94 -7.23 -17.41
C PHE A 231 -9.63 -6.96 -16.71
N ILE A 232 -9.45 -5.73 -16.20
CA ILE A 232 -8.24 -5.26 -15.52
C ILE A 232 -8.49 -4.78 -14.09
N GLY A 233 -9.74 -4.67 -13.64
CA GLY A 233 -10.03 -4.29 -12.26
C GLY A 233 -11.37 -3.60 -12.05
N HIS A 234 -11.68 -3.37 -10.77
CA HIS A 234 -12.85 -2.61 -10.32
C HIS A 234 -12.42 -1.25 -9.77
N ALA A 235 -13.08 -0.17 -10.18
CA ALA A 235 -12.88 1.15 -9.62
C ALA A 235 -14.21 1.73 -9.11
N GLY A 236 -14.27 2.03 -7.80
CA GLY A 236 -15.45 2.59 -7.14
C GLY A 236 -15.18 3.87 -6.36
N THR A 237 -13.93 4.35 -6.41
CA THR A 237 -13.48 5.59 -5.75
C THR A 237 -12.81 6.48 -6.77
N GLY A 238 -12.67 7.77 -6.46
CA GLY A 238 -11.98 8.71 -7.33
C GLY A 238 -12.50 10.14 -7.18
N LYS A 239 -12.34 10.92 -8.22
CA LYS A 239 -12.69 12.34 -8.26
C LYS A 239 -14.14 12.61 -8.68
N LEU A 240 -14.91 11.57 -9.06
CA LEU A 240 -16.31 11.76 -9.43
C LEU A 240 -17.13 12.19 -8.23
N THR A 241 -17.90 13.26 -8.42
CA THR A 241 -18.88 13.74 -7.45
C THR A 241 -20.12 12.83 -7.39
N ARG A 242 -20.92 12.97 -6.35
CA ARG A 242 -22.18 12.23 -6.25
C ARG A 242 -23.14 12.52 -7.42
N GLU A 243 -23.16 13.74 -7.91
CA GLU A 243 -24.01 14.16 -9.04
C GLU A 243 -23.54 13.48 -10.34
N GLU A 244 -22.24 13.39 -10.56
CA GLU A 244 -21.68 12.68 -11.73
C GLU A 244 -22.01 11.19 -11.68
N TRP A 245 -21.94 10.54 -10.51
CA TRP A 245 -22.38 9.15 -10.35
C TRP A 245 -23.87 8.96 -10.67
N VAL A 246 -24.75 9.87 -10.22
CA VAL A 246 -26.19 9.84 -10.51
C VAL A 246 -26.42 10.04 -12.01
N THR A 247 -25.76 11.01 -12.62
CA THR A 247 -25.85 11.30 -14.06
C THR A 247 -25.38 10.10 -14.88
N PHE A 248 -24.24 9.53 -14.52
CA PHE A 248 -23.71 8.32 -15.16
C PHE A 248 -24.68 7.14 -15.04
N THR A 249 -25.28 6.93 -13.85
CA THR A 249 -26.25 5.86 -13.62
C THR A 249 -27.44 5.93 -14.60
N ARG A 250 -27.91 7.13 -14.93
CA ARG A 250 -28.98 7.32 -15.91
C ARG A 250 -28.50 7.12 -17.35
N ALA A 251 -27.31 7.65 -17.65
CA ALA A 251 -26.74 7.61 -19.00
C ALA A 251 -26.44 6.20 -19.50
N ILE A 252 -26.18 5.24 -18.61
CA ILE A 252 -25.83 3.87 -19.00
C ILE A 252 -27.05 2.96 -19.23
N GLU A 253 -28.28 3.39 -18.92
CA GLU A 253 -29.48 2.59 -19.10
C GLU A 253 -29.60 1.97 -20.51
N PRO A 254 -29.43 2.72 -21.62
CA PRO A 254 -29.51 2.17 -22.96
C PRO A 254 -28.29 1.30 -23.35
N LEU A 255 -27.25 1.27 -22.55
CA LEU A 255 -26.02 0.51 -22.79
C LEU A 255 -25.99 -0.85 -22.12
N ARG A 256 -27.02 -1.23 -21.37
CA ARG A 256 -27.13 -2.52 -20.69
C ARG A 256 -27.16 -3.68 -21.68
N ILE A 257 -26.41 -4.71 -21.37
CA ILE A 257 -26.39 -5.97 -22.11
C ILE A 257 -26.46 -7.15 -21.13
N ASP A 258 -26.90 -8.31 -21.61
CA ASP A 258 -26.99 -9.53 -20.79
C ASP A 258 -25.66 -10.29 -20.74
N GLY A 259 -24.86 -10.20 -21.79
CA GLY A 259 -23.60 -10.92 -21.92
C GLY A 259 -22.42 -10.19 -21.32
N ARG A 260 -21.51 -10.93 -20.68
CA ARG A 260 -20.24 -10.40 -20.19
C ARG A 260 -19.33 -10.02 -21.36
N PRO A 261 -18.85 -8.76 -21.48
CA PRO A 261 -18.00 -8.35 -22.59
C PRO A 261 -16.53 -8.78 -22.43
N PHE A 262 -16.11 -9.17 -21.23
CA PHE A 262 -14.72 -9.56 -20.93
C PHE A 262 -14.47 -11.04 -21.24
N VAL A 263 -13.33 -11.35 -21.86
CA VAL A 263 -12.90 -12.72 -22.14
C VAL A 263 -12.43 -13.45 -20.90
N ASN A 264 -11.70 -12.78 -20.02
CA ASN A 264 -11.30 -13.31 -18.72
C ASN A 264 -12.41 -13.10 -17.67
N LYS A 265 -12.36 -13.87 -16.60
CA LYS A 265 -13.36 -13.81 -15.53
C LYS A 265 -12.97 -12.75 -14.50
N PRO A 266 -13.82 -11.73 -14.26
CA PRO A 266 -13.62 -10.80 -13.16
C PRO A 266 -13.69 -11.47 -11.78
N ASP A 267 -12.96 -10.95 -10.80
CA ASP A 267 -12.88 -11.51 -9.44
C ASP A 267 -14.22 -11.44 -8.68
N ARG A 268 -15.03 -10.43 -8.96
CA ARG A 268 -16.30 -10.16 -8.28
C ARG A 268 -17.38 -9.87 -9.32
N ILE A 269 -18.23 -10.83 -9.58
CA ILE A 269 -19.30 -10.74 -10.59
C ILE A 269 -20.71 -10.76 -9.99
N LYS A 270 -20.82 -10.79 -8.66
CA LYS A 270 -22.15 -10.77 -8.03
C LYS A 270 -22.80 -9.40 -8.23
N ASP A 271 -24.06 -9.41 -8.68
CA ASP A 271 -24.88 -8.20 -8.90
C ASP A 271 -24.27 -7.20 -9.90
N VAL A 272 -23.49 -7.68 -10.87
CA VAL A 272 -22.93 -6.87 -11.96
C VAL A 272 -23.95 -6.69 -13.07
N GLN A 273 -24.18 -5.46 -13.49
CA GLN A 273 -24.82 -5.14 -14.75
C GLN A 273 -23.75 -4.93 -15.83
N TRP A 274 -23.80 -5.76 -16.88
CA TRP A 274 -22.89 -5.62 -18.02
C TRP A 274 -23.31 -4.48 -18.92
N LEU A 275 -22.32 -3.84 -19.56
CA LEU A 275 -22.52 -2.72 -20.46
C LEU A 275 -21.86 -3.00 -21.82
N ASN A 276 -22.48 -2.49 -22.88
CA ASN A 276 -21.81 -2.36 -24.17
C ASN A 276 -20.54 -1.49 -23.99
N PRO A 277 -19.35 -2.01 -24.33
CA PRO A 277 -18.07 -1.40 -23.96
C PRO A 277 -17.68 -0.22 -24.88
N ILE A 278 -18.47 0.85 -24.85
CA ILE A 278 -18.28 2.07 -25.66
C ILE A 278 -17.89 3.30 -24.85
N LEU A 279 -17.89 3.20 -23.52
CA LEU A 279 -17.51 4.31 -22.65
C LEU A 279 -16.08 4.12 -22.14
N THR A 280 -15.34 5.22 -22.05
CA THR A 280 -13.96 5.25 -21.58
C THR A 280 -13.77 6.18 -20.39
N VAL A 281 -12.86 5.82 -19.52
CA VAL A 281 -12.59 6.51 -18.27
C VAL A 281 -11.10 6.55 -17.98
N LYS A 282 -10.60 7.70 -17.52
CA LYS A 282 -9.22 7.83 -17.03
C LYS A 282 -9.16 7.31 -15.60
N VAL A 283 -8.23 6.40 -15.34
CA VAL A 283 -8.04 5.74 -14.05
C VAL A 283 -6.60 5.90 -13.62
N GLN A 284 -6.40 6.31 -12.37
CA GLN A 284 -5.12 6.22 -11.69
C GLN A 284 -5.04 4.91 -10.90
N PHE A 285 -3.85 4.33 -10.84
CA PHE A 285 -3.58 3.13 -10.05
C PHE A 285 -2.12 3.14 -9.55
N ILE A 286 -1.80 2.33 -8.56
CA ILE A 286 -0.44 2.24 -8.03
C ILE A 286 0.36 1.20 -8.78
N GLU A 287 -0.21 0.03 -8.98
CA GLU A 287 0.46 -1.13 -9.53
C GLU A 287 -0.51 -1.97 -10.36
N TRP A 288 0.01 -2.62 -11.39
CA TRP A 288 -0.72 -3.63 -12.16
C TRP A 288 0.13 -4.91 -12.23
N PRO A 289 0.04 -5.79 -11.23
CA PRO A 289 0.80 -7.02 -11.21
C PRO A 289 0.34 -7.96 -12.34
N LYS A 290 1.28 -8.65 -12.96
CA LYS A 290 1.00 -9.60 -14.05
C LYS A 290 0.00 -10.67 -13.61
N GLY A 291 -1.08 -10.84 -14.37
CA GLY A 291 -2.15 -11.78 -14.06
C GLY A 291 -3.13 -11.36 -12.96
N HIS A 292 -3.01 -10.15 -12.43
CA HIS A 292 -3.89 -9.60 -11.40
C HIS A 292 -4.60 -8.33 -11.86
N SER A 293 -5.57 -7.89 -11.06
CA SER A 293 -6.28 -6.62 -11.29
C SER A 293 -5.44 -5.42 -10.87
N LEU A 294 -5.76 -4.23 -11.42
CA LEU A 294 -5.20 -2.95 -11.00
C LEU A 294 -5.32 -2.77 -9.49
N ARG A 295 -4.25 -2.32 -8.87
CA ARG A 295 -4.20 -2.08 -7.44
C ARG A 295 -4.55 -0.64 -7.10
N GLN A 296 -5.49 -0.46 -6.16
CA GLN A 296 -6.04 0.83 -5.74
C GLN A 296 -6.49 1.72 -6.92
N PRO A 297 -7.24 1.22 -7.89
CA PRO A 297 -7.69 2.04 -9.01
C PRO A 297 -8.64 3.14 -8.53
N SER A 298 -8.44 4.34 -9.08
CA SER A 298 -9.18 5.56 -8.73
C SER A 298 -9.60 6.28 -10.00
N ILE A 299 -10.91 6.48 -10.16
CA ILE A 299 -11.48 7.16 -11.33
C ILE A 299 -11.13 8.64 -11.27
N GLN A 300 -10.59 9.17 -12.35
CA GLN A 300 -10.19 10.58 -12.45
C GLN A 300 -11.21 11.40 -13.24
N ALA A 301 -11.62 10.92 -14.41
CA ALA A 301 -12.58 11.59 -15.29
C ALA A 301 -13.11 10.63 -16.35
N PHE A 302 -14.30 10.90 -16.86
CA PHE A 302 -14.74 10.36 -18.15
C PHE A 302 -13.94 11.00 -19.27
N VAL A 303 -13.59 10.22 -20.27
CA VAL A 303 -12.86 10.69 -21.46
C VAL A 303 -13.57 10.22 -22.72
N GLN A 304 -13.47 11.01 -23.79
CA GLN A 304 -13.96 10.62 -25.11
C GLN A 304 -12.78 10.09 -25.91
N LEU A 305 -12.62 8.79 -25.93
CA LEU A 305 -11.59 8.09 -26.69
C LEU A 305 -12.24 6.89 -27.37
N ASP A 306 -11.76 6.52 -28.55
CA ASP A 306 -12.19 5.27 -29.18
C ASP A 306 -11.85 4.10 -28.24
N PRO A 307 -12.85 3.32 -27.78
CA PRO A 307 -12.61 2.19 -26.90
C PRO A 307 -11.58 1.20 -27.43
N LYS A 308 -11.52 1.00 -28.74
CA LYS A 308 -10.56 0.10 -29.38
C LYS A 308 -9.11 0.57 -29.32
N SER A 309 -8.89 1.88 -29.05
CA SER A 309 -7.55 2.43 -28.80
C SER A 309 -7.05 2.19 -27.39
N CYS A 310 -7.91 1.72 -26.45
CA CYS A 310 -7.53 1.38 -25.09
C CYS A 310 -6.89 -0.02 -25.06
N LEU A 311 -5.60 -0.09 -25.39
CA LEU A 311 -4.86 -1.33 -25.57
C LEU A 311 -4.06 -1.72 -24.33
N ILE A 312 -3.90 -3.03 -24.10
CA ILE A 312 -2.94 -3.58 -23.15
C ILE A 312 -1.54 -3.26 -23.70
N GLN A 313 -0.75 -2.50 -22.92
CA GLN A 313 0.68 -2.29 -23.21
C GLN A 313 1.46 -3.51 -22.75
N GLU A 314 2.33 -4.03 -23.60
CA GLU A 314 3.25 -5.14 -23.29
C GLU A 314 4.37 -4.72 -22.36
#